data_41381036e5fc84784a8809da4db06da7
#
_entry.id   41381036e5fc84784a8809da4db06da7
#
_cell.length_a   1.000
_cell.length_b   1.000
_cell.length_c   1.000
_cell.angle_alpha   90.00
_cell.angle_beta   90.00
_cell.angle_gamma   90.00
#
_symmetry.space_group_name_H-M   'P 1'
#
loop_
_entity.id
_entity.type
_entity.pdbx_description
1 polymer ?
#
loop_
_entity_poly.entity_id
_entity_poly.type
_entity_poly.pdbx_seq_one_letter_code
_entity_poly.pdbx_strand_id
1 'polypeptide(L)'
;DAFQAKVLGAVSAAQHVHLLAEHYGICAVLHTDHANRKLVPWIDALVDHSEEYYKENGKALYSSHMLDLSEEDIDDNLNECARMLERMAKLDMSLEIELGITGGEEDGVGHDIEEGADSSHLYTQPEDVLKAYDLLTPIGHFSVAASFGNVHGVYKPGNVQLRPEILKNSQELVSKTHGTAEKPLNLVFHGGSGSEKDKIAAAISYGVFKMNIDTDTQFAFAEGVGKYVEEHMTAFKYQIDPETGAPLKKYYDPRKWLRQGELSFIKRLDEAFEDLGSAGRSLAK
;
A
#
# COMPACT_ATOMS: atom_id res chain seq x y z
N ASP A 1 -3.09 26.74 -3.39
CA ASP A 1 -1.65 26.45 -3.30
C ASP A 1 -1.38 24.95 -3.54
N ALA A 2 -0.12 24.54 -3.53
CA ALA A 2 0.27 23.15 -3.81
C ALA A 2 -0.25 22.15 -2.76
N PHE A 3 -0.34 22.57 -1.50
CA PHE A 3 -0.89 21.73 -0.42
C PHE A 3 -2.38 21.46 -0.64
N GLN A 4 -3.16 22.51 -0.89
CA GLN A 4 -4.59 22.34 -1.20
C GLN A 4 -4.83 21.48 -2.44
N ALA A 5 -4.00 21.61 -3.47
CA ALA A 5 -4.11 20.78 -4.66
C ALA A 5 -3.92 19.29 -4.36
N LYS A 6 -2.96 18.94 -3.49
CA LYS A 6 -2.75 17.56 -3.04
C LYS A 6 -3.96 17.01 -2.26
N VAL A 7 -4.51 17.82 -1.35
CA VAL A 7 -5.71 17.43 -0.58
C VAL A 7 -6.89 17.22 -1.51
N LEU A 8 -7.21 18.20 -2.38
CA LEU A 8 -8.33 18.10 -3.31
C LEU A 8 -8.18 16.96 -4.32
N GLY A 9 -6.95 16.69 -4.77
CA GLY A 9 -6.67 15.53 -5.62
C GLY A 9 -7.05 14.22 -4.94
N ALA A 10 -6.61 14.02 -3.71
CA ALA A 10 -6.92 12.84 -2.92
C ALA A 10 -8.43 12.71 -2.62
N VAL A 11 -9.08 13.81 -2.21
CA VAL A 11 -10.53 13.85 -1.94
C VAL A 11 -11.34 13.50 -3.19
N SER A 12 -11.02 14.10 -4.35
CA SER A 12 -11.74 13.83 -5.59
C SER A 12 -11.53 12.39 -6.08
N ALA A 13 -10.33 11.84 -5.93
CA ALA A 13 -10.06 10.44 -6.25
C ALA A 13 -10.87 9.49 -5.35
N ALA A 14 -10.94 9.77 -4.05
CA ALA A 14 -11.74 8.97 -3.12
C ALA A 14 -13.23 9.00 -3.47
N GLN A 15 -13.80 10.17 -3.74
CA GLN A 15 -15.20 10.31 -4.17
C GLN A 15 -15.48 9.55 -5.48
N HIS A 16 -14.54 9.58 -6.42
CA HIS A 16 -14.64 8.82 -7.66
C HIS A 16 -14.69 7.31 -7.40
N VAL A 17 -13.84 6.79 -6.51
CA VAL A 17 -13.85 5.37 -6.12
C VAL A 17 -15.17 4.99 -5.45
N HIS A 18 -15.70 5.82 -4.53
CA HIS A 18 -17.02 5.57 -3.92
C HIS A 18 -18.12 5.41 -4.97
N LEU A 19 -18.16 6.32 -5.95
CA LEU A 19 -19.15 6.29 -7.04
C LEU A 19 -19.02 5.01 -7.89
N LEU A 20 -17.80 4.64 -8.26
CA LEU A 20 -17.56 3.47 -9.10
C LEU A 20 -17.79 2.17 -8.33
N ALA A 21 -17.35 2.08 -7.07
CA ALA A 21 -17.53 0.89 -6.25
C ALA A 21 -19.02 0.54 -6.09
N GLU A 22 -19.87 1.55 -5.83
CA GLU A 22 -21.32 1.39 -5.77
C GLU A 22 -21.88 0.92 -7.12
N HIS A 23 -21.49 1.57 -8.22
CA HIS A 23 -21.98 1.24 -9.55
C HIS A 23 -21.62 -0.19 -9.98
N TYR A 24 -20.40 -0.64 -9.69
CA TYR A 24 -19.93 -1.99 -10.04
C TYR A 24 -20.25 -3.05 -8.96
N GLY A 25 -20.82 -2.66 -7.82
CA GLY A 25 -21.12 -3.58 -6.73
C GLY A 25 -19.88 -4.27 -6.16
N ILE A 26 -18.78 -3.53 -6.03
CA ILE A 26 -17.51 -4.02 -5.48
C ILE A 26 -17.22 -3.41 -4.11
N CYS A 27 -16.52 -4.16 -3.26
CA CYS A 27 -15.94 -3.63 -2.03
C CYS A 27 -14.56 -3.04 -2.36
N ALA A 28 -14.41 -1.72 -2.20
CA ALA A 28 -13.13 -1.03 -2.34
C ALA A 28 -12.71 -0.45 -0.99
N VAL A 29 -11.49 -0.75 -0.58
CA VAL A 29 -10.86 -0.16 0.62
C VAL A 29 -9.94 0.97 0.15
N LEU A 30 -10.21 2.19 0.61
CA LEU A 30 -9.38 3.35 0.31
C LEU A 30 -8.38 3.57 1.44
N HIS A 31 -7.11 3.62 1.06
CA HIS A 31 -5.99 3.77 1.96
C HIS A 31 -4.99 4.78 1.40
N THR A 32 -4.34 5.57 2.27
CA THR A 32 -3.17 6.36 1.91
C THR A 32 -1.93 5.71 2.47
N ASP A 33 -0.90 5.59 1.64
CA ASP A 33 0.35 4.92 1.96
C ASP A 33 1.41 5.92 2.44
N HIS A 34 2.43 5.47 3.14
CA HIS A 34 3.66 6.16 3.59
C HIS A 34 3.59 7.67 3.85
N ALA A 35 2.80 8.10 4.84
CA ALA A 35 2.84 9.49 5.30
C ALA A 35 3.90 9.68 6.40
N ASN A 36 5.08 10.17 6.04
CA ASN A 36 6.12 10.54 6.98
C ASN A 36 5.75 11.80 7.80
N ARG A 37 6.59 12.19 8.75
CA ARG A 37 6.35 13.35 9.64
C ARG A 37 5.95 14.62 8.89
N LYS A 38 6.49 14.87 7.70
CA LYS A 38 6.16 16.07 6.90
C LYS A 38 4.77 16.00 6.27
N LEU A 39 4.23 14.80 6.09
CA LEU A 39 2.92 14.55 5.50
C LEU A 39 1.80 14.41 6.54
N VAL A 40 2.10 14.35 7.84
CA VAL A 40 1.09 14.31 8.91
C VAL A 40 0.03 15.42 8.75
N PRO A 41 0.37 16.70 8.44
CA PRO A 41 -0.65 17.74 8.20
C PRO A 41 -1.57 17.44 7.01
N TRP A 42 -1.08 16.72 6.00
CA TRP A 42 -1.89 16.30 4.86
C TRP A 42 -2.88 15.20 5.27
N ILE A 43 -2.46 14.23 6.09
CA ILE A 43 -3.36 13.21 6.66
C ILE A 43 -4.41 13.89 7.56
N ASP A 44 -4.02 14.84 8.42
CA ASP A 44 -4.98 15.61 9.24
C ASP A 44 -6.07 16.27 8.36
N ALA A 45 -5.69 16.89 7.24
CA ALA A 45 -6.65 17.50 6.31
C ALA A 45 -7.57 16.45 5.65
N LEU A 46 -7.07 15.25 5.33
CA LEU A 46 -7.92 14.18 4.79
C LEU A 46 -8.88 13.61 5.85
N VAL A 47 -8.46 13.56 7.10
CA VAL A 47 -9.34 13.18 8.22
C VAL A 47 -10.41 14.25 8.44
N ASP A 48 -10.08 15.57 8.33
CA ASP A 48 -11.08 16.64 8.36
C ASP A 48 -12.16 16.43 7.29
N HIS A 49 -11.77 16.13 6.06
CA HIS A 49 -12.69 15.80 4.97
C HIS A 49 -13.48 14.51 5.22
N SER A 50 -12.88 13.52 5.87
CA SER A 50 -13.57 12.28 6.27
C SER A 50 -14.61 12.55 7.37
N GLU A 51 -14.32 13.44 8.34
CA GLU A 51 -15.27 13.87 9.38
C GLU A 51 -16.50 14.58 8.77
N GLU A 52 -16.28 15.46 7.78
CA GLU A 52 -17.36 16.11 7.05
C GLU A 52 -18.21 15.12 6.24
N TYR A 53 -17.52 14.27 5.48
CA TYR A 53 -18.16 13.25 4.66
C TYR A 53 -18.97 12.24 5.51
N TYR A 54 -18.47 11.88 6.70
CA TYR A 54 -19.15 10.98 7.64
C TYR A 54 -20.47 11.56 8.14
N LYS A 55 -20.52 12.85 8.44
CA LYS A 55 -21.76 13.52 8.87
C LYS A 55 -22.87 13.43 7.83
N GLU A 56 -22.51 13.46 6.55
CA GLU A 56 -23.47 13.45 5.44
C GLU A 56 -23.84 12.03 4.99
N ASN A 57 -22.88 11.10 5.04
CA ASN A 57 -23.01 9.80 4.40
C ASN A 57 -23.00 8.60 5.37
N GLY A 58 -22.73 8.83 6.68
CA GLY A 58 -22.65 7.78 7.69
C GLY A 58 -21.48 6.81 7.51
N LYS A 59 -20.48 7.17 6.69
CA LYS A 59 -19.24 6.42 6.45
C LYS A 59 -18.10 7.40 6.17
N ALA A 60 -16.87 7.02 6.48
CA ALA A 60 -15.70 7.83 6.21
C ALA A 60 -15.38 7.89 4.70
N LEU A 61 -14.67 8.94 4.28
CA LEU A 61 -14.20 9.09 2.90
C LEU A 61 -13.08 8.08 2.59
N TYR A 62 -12.19 7.84 3.55
CA TYR A 62 -11.15 6.82 3.51
C TYR A 62 -11.43 5.71 4.53
N SER A 63 -10.99 4.49 4.23
CA SER A 63 -11.11 3.37 5.17
C SER A 63 -9.96 3.35 6.19
N SER A 64 -8.79 3.83 5.77
CA SER A 64 -7.58 3.87 6.58
C SER A 64 -6.57 4.87 6.06
N HIS A 65 -5.64 5.26 6.92
CA HIS A 65 -4.43 6.01 6.58
C HIS A 65 -3.22 5.31 7.17
N MET A 66 -2.04 5.54 6.59
CA MET A 66 -0.78 5.10 7.16
C MET A 66 0.02 6.30 7.67
N LEU A 67 0.61 6.16 8.84
CA LEU A 67 1.70 7.01 9.31
C LEU A 67 2.99 6.21 9.31
N ASP A 68 3.94 6.62 8.47
CA ASP A 68 5.28 6.08 8.44
C ASP A 68 6.22 6.99 9.26
N LEU A 69 6.31 6.69 10.54
CA LEU A 69 7.17 7.36 11.49
C LEU A 69 8.29 6.44 11.97
N SER A 70 8.68 5.48 11.14
CA SER A 70 9.71 4.47 11.44
C SER A 70 11.10 5.06 11.69
N GLU A 71 11.37 6.25 11.14
CA GLU A 71 12.61 7.00 11.37
C GLU A 71 12.62 7.80 12.69
N GLU A 72 11.47 7.96 13.34
CA GLU A 72 11.34 8.70 14.59
C GLU A 72 11.62 7.78 15.80
N ASP A 73 11.87 8.39 16.96
CA ASP A 73 11.89 7.65 18.22
C ASP A 73 10.57 6.91 18.43
N ILE A 74 10.63 5.69 18.97
CA ILE A 74 9.44 4.82 19.13
C ILE A 74 8.32 5.49 19.93
N ASP A 75 8.65 6.28 20.96
CA ASP A 75 7.64 6.97 21.77
C ASP A 75 7.00 8.11 20.98
N ASP A 76 7.78 8.86 20.19
CA ASP A 76 7.27 9.92 19.32
C ASP A 76 6.39 9.35 18.20
N ASN A 77 6.80 8.23 17.58
CA ASN A 77 6.02 7.50 16.59
C ASN A 77 4.65 7.11 17.20
N LEU A 78 4.66 6.36 18.28
CA LEU A 78 3.45 5.80 18.88
C LEU A 78 2.52 6.87 19.46
N ASN A 79 3.04 7.97 20.03
CA ASN A 79 2.24 9.08 20.53
C ASN A 79 1.49 9.80 19.40
N GLU A 80 2.17 10.03 18.25
CA GLU A 80 1.53 10.64 17.09
C GLU A 80 0.48 9.69 16.47
N CYS A 81 0.80 8.40 16.39
CA CYS A 81 -0.15 7.38 15.92
C CYS A 81 -1.39 7.31 16.84
N ALA A 82 -1.22 7.37 18.16
CA ALA A 82 -2.33 7.41 19.11
C ALA A 82 -3.22 8.64 18.90
N ARG A 83 -2.62 9.84 18.74
CA ARG A 83 -3.35 11.08 18.46
C ARG A 83 -4.20 10.97 17.19
N MET A 84 -3.63 10.42 16.12
CA MET A 84 -4.33 10.26 14.85
C MET A 84 -5.44 9.22 14.98
N LEU A 85 -5.15 8.07 15.60
CA LEU A 85 -6.11 6.99 15.77
C LEU A 85 -7.32 7.41 16.64
N GLU A 86 -7.14 8.27 17.65
CA GLU A 86 -8.25 8.84 18.43
C GLU A 86 -9.28 9.60 17.58
N ARG A 87 -8.84 10.24 16.50
CA ARG A 87 -9.73 10.88 15.53
C ARG A 87 -10.38 9.86 14.61
N MET A 88 -9.57 8.99 14.04
CA MET A 88 -9.97 8.02 13.03
C MET A 88 -10.93 6.97 13.57
N ALA A 89 -10.74 6.51 14.80
CA ALA A 89 -11.62 5.51 15.44
C ALA A 89 -13.08 5.99 15.58
N LYS A 90 -13.32 7.30 15.70
CA LYS A 90 -14.68 7.88 15.75
C LYS A 90 -15.43 7.78 14.42
N LEU A 91 -14.71 7.48 13.35
CA LEU A 91 -15.20 7.39 11.97
C LEU A 91 -15.18 5.94 11.45
N ASP A 92 -14.94 4.96 12.32
CA ASP A 92 -14.72 3.54 11.97
C ASP A 92 -13.55 3.34 10.99
N MET A 93 -12.53 4.22 11.06
CA MET A 93 -11.31 4.13 10.27
C MET A 93 -10.22 3.41 11.07
N SER A 94 -9.35 2.67 10.37
CA SER A 94 -8.16 2.06 10.95
C SER A 94 -6.91 2.86 10.60
N LEU A 95 -5.90 2.81 11.47
CA LEU A 95 -4.58 3.39 11.24
C LEU A 95 -3.57 2.28 10.95
N GLU A 96 -2.77 2.44 9.91
CA GLU A 96 -1.57 1.64 9.68
C GLU A 96 -0.35 2.40 10.22
N ILE A 97 0.49 1.69 10.96
CA ILE A 97 1.74 2.22 11.50
C ILE A 97 2.92 1.42 10.97
N GLU A 98 4.10 2.01 10.90
CA GLU A 98 5.32 1.30 10.53
C GLU A 98 6.27 1.18 11.72
N LEU A 99 6.76 -0.05 11.95
CA LEU A 99 7.75 -0.39 12.95
C LEU A 99 8.91 -1.14 12.30
N GLY A 100 10.13 -0.65 12.56
CA GLY A 100 11.31 -1.02 11.79
C GLY A 100 11.39 -0.24 10.48
N ILE A 101 12.54 -0.26 9.85
CA ILE A 101 12.79 0.51 8.62
C ILE A 101 12.77 -0.47 7.43
N THR A 102 11.78 -0.32 6.56
CA THR A 102 11.77 -1.06 5.30
C THR A 102 12.80 -0.44 4.36
N GLY A 103 13.74 -1.25 3.89
CA GLY A 103 14.82 -0.80 2.99
C GLY A 103 14.34 -0.57 1.56
N GLY A 104 15.24 -0.06 0.70
CA GLY A 104 14.98 0.20 -0.72
C GLY A 104 14.55 1.62 -1.02
N GLU A 105 14.10 1.86 -2.25
CA GLU A 105 13.66 3.18 -2.72
C GLU A 105 12.21 3.11 -3.17
N GLU A 106 11.39 4.01 -2.64
CA GLU A 106 10.02 4.25 -3.06
C GLU A 106 9.81 5.75 -3.27
N ASP A 107 9.32 6.14 -4.45
CA ASP A 107 9.05 7.52 -4.85
C ASP A 107 10.25 8.49 -4.68
N GLY A 108 11.49 7.99 -4.86
CA GLY A 108 12.71 8.78 -4.72
C GLY A 108 13.14 9.02 -3.27
N VAL A 109 12.55 8.32 -2.32
CA VAL A 109 12.95 8.25 -0.91
C VAL A 109 13.35 6.81 -0.62
N GLY A 110 14.56 6.61 -0.10
CA GLY A 110 15.02 5.25 0.15
C GLY A 110 16.27 5.19 1.03
N HIS A 111 16.50 4.00 1.56
CA HIS A 111 17.68 3.66 2.33
C HIS A 111 18.51 2.62 1.58
N ASP A 112 19.75 2.96 1.24
CA ASP A 112 20.70 2.00 0.70
C ASP A 112 21.03 0.95 1.75
N ILE A 113 20.80 -0.32 1.41
CA ILE A 113 21.24 -1.45 2.24
C ILE A 113 22.66 -1.77 1.83
N GLU A 114 23.64 -1.44 2.66
CA GLU A 114 25.06 -1.85 2.45
C GLU A 114 25.18 -3.37 2.51
N GLU A 115 25.81 -3.96 1.50
CA GLU A 115 26.11 -5.41 1.48
C GLU A 115 26.97 -5.80 2.69
N GLY A 116 26.45 -6.70 3.54
CA GLY A 116 27.20 -7.29 4.65
C GLY A 116 27.15 -6.53 5.97
N ALA A 117 26.40 -5.42 6.08
CA ALA A 117 26.14 -4.77 7.35
C ALA A 117 25.15 -5.58 8.22
N ASP A 118 25.32 -5.51 9.54
CA ASP A 118 24.32 -6.05 10.48
C ASP A 118 23.07 -5.17 10.42
N SER A 119 22.09 -5.62 9.63
CA SER A 119 20.80 -4.93 9.42
C SER A 119 19.73 -5.32 10.45
N SER A 120 20.12 -6.01 11.53
CA SER A 120 19.16 -6.48 12.55
C SER A 120 18.37 -5.35 13.20
N HIS A 121 18.93 -4.15 13.28
CA HIS A 121 18.28 -2.93 13.79
C HIS A 121 17.19 -2.38 12.85
N LEU A 122 17.18 -2.79 11.59
CA LEU A 122 16.15 -2.39 10.63
C LEU A 122 14.88 -3.25 10.76
N TYR A 123 15.01 -4.45 11.32
CA TYR A 123 13.86 -5.35 11.49
C TYR A 123 12.94 -4.90 12.62
N THR A 124 11.67 -5.12 12.43
CA THR A 124 10.67 -4.91 13.46
C THR A 124 10.99 -5.78 14.70
N GLN A 125 11.06 -5.13 15.84
CA GLN A 125 11.29 -5.83 17.12
C GLN A 125 9.94 -6.21 17.75
N PRO A 126 9.75 -7.45 18.21
CA PRO A 126 8.51 -7.88 18.85
C PRO A 126 8.11 -7.03 20.07
N GLU A 127 9.08 -6.47 20.78
CA GLU A 127 8.88 -5.59 21.94
C GLU A 127 8.25 -4.25 21.55
N ASP A 128 8.64 -3.68 20.40
CA ASP A 128 8.06 -2.45 19.87
C ASP A 128 6.62 -2.70 19.41
N VAL A 129 6.35 -3.87 18.81
CA VAL A 129 5.00 -4.29 18.45
C VAL A 129 4.10 -4.46 19.68
N LEU A 130 4.64 -5.06 20.76
CA LEU A 130 3.93 -5.18 22.02
C LEU A 130 3.58 -3.80 22.61
N LYS A 131 4.53 -2.87 22.59
CA LYS A 131 4.31 -1.49 23.05
C LYS A 131 3.23 -0.77 22.24
N ALA A 132 3.25 -0.94 20.91
CA ALA A 132 2.19 -0.43 20.03
C ALA A 132 0.83 -1.06 20.35
N TYR A 133 0.78 -2.36 20.56
CA TYR A 133 -0.43 -3.07 20.94
C TYR A 133 -1.03 -2.55 22.24
N ASP A 134 -0.20 -2.35 23.27
CA ASP A 134 -0.62 -1.85 24.57
C ASP A 134 -1.23 -0.44 24.48
N LEU A 135 -0.63 0.43 23.68
CA LEU A 135 -1.06 1.81 23.54
C LEU A 135 -2.27 1.97 22.62
N LEU A 136 -2.28 1.30 21.48
CA LEU A 136 -3.24 1.60 20.41
C LEU A 136 -4.51 0.74 20.46
N THR A 137 -4.44 -0.51 20.96
CA THR A 137 -5.61 -1.39 21.03
C THR A 137 -6.79 -0.80 21.82
N PRO A 138 -6.58 -0.08 22.95
CA PRO A 138 -7.68 0.54 23.66
C PRO A 138 -8.33 1.72 22.92
N ILE A 139 -7.65 2.30 21.92
CA ILE A 139 -8.11 3.48 21.18
C ILE A 139 -8.94 3.06 19.96
N GLY A 140 -8.46 2.10 19.18
CA GLY A 140 -9.13 1.72 17.93
C GLY A 140 -8.44 0.61 17.17
N HIS A 141 -8.89 0.41 15.92
CA HIS A 141 -8.31 -0.57 15.03
C HIS A 141 -7.03 -0.04 14.38
N PHE A 142 -5.98 -0.82 14.43
CA PHE A 142 -4.73 -0.51 13.75
C PHE A 142 -4.10 -1.76 13.13
N SER A 143 -3.16 -1.54 12.22
CA SER A 143 -2.32 -2.55 11.62
C SER A 143 -0.86 -2.14 11.67
N VAL A 144 0.03 -3.10 11.61
CA VAL A 144 1.48 -2.88 11.68
C VAL A 144 2.12 -3.31 10.38
N ALA A 145 2.67 -2.35 9.64
CA ALA A 145 3.63 -2.60 8.59
C ALA A 145 4.97 -2.99 9.24
N ALA A 146 5.36 -4.25 9.02
CA ALA A 146 6.51 -4.83 9.68
C ALA A 146 7.67 -5.00 8.70
N SER A 147 8.87 -4.61 9.13
CA SER A 147 10.11 -4.90 8.42
C SER A 147 10.64 -6.27 8.86
N PHE A 148 10.65 -7.22 7.92
CA PHE A 148 11.15 -8.57 8.13
C PHE A 148 12.08 -9.03 6.98
N GLY A 149 12.82 -8.06 6.41
CA GLY A 149 13.70 -8.24 5.25
C GLY A 149 13.05 -7.91 3.93
N ASN A 150 11.82 -7.43 3.94
CA ASN A 150 11.13 -6.85 2.79
C ASN A 150 11.76 -5.50 2.43
N VAL A 151 11.66 -5.15 1.16
CA VAL A 151 12.37 -4.00 0.60
C VAL A 151 11.53 -3.41 -0.55
N HIS A 152 11.47 -2.09 -0.66
CA HIS A 152 10.78 -1.39 -1.74
C HIS A 152 11.61 -1.39 -3.04
N GLY A 153 10.95 -1.45 -4.20
CA GLY A 153 11.58 -1.31 -5.51
C GLY A 153 12.04 -2.64 -6.14
N VAL A 154 13.02 -2.56 -7.04
CA VAL A 154 13.53 -3.69 -7.83
C VAL A 154 14.88 -4.14 -7.28
N TYR A 155 15.03 -5.44 -7.01
CA TYR A 155 16.26 -6.02 -6.48
C TYR A 155 16.86 -7.03 -7.44
N LYS A 156 18.20 -7.20 -7.32
CA LYS A 156 18.86 -8.38 -7.87
C LYS A 156 18.45 -9.60 -7.03
N PRO A 157 18.07 -10.72 -7.66
CA PRO A 157 17.78 -11.95 -6.93
C PRO A 157 18.92 -12.32 -5.98
N GLY A 158 18.60 -12.63 -4.73
CA GLY A 158 19.55 -13.02 -3.69
C GLY A 158 20.00 -11.93 -2.72
N ASN A 159 19.68 -10.66 -2.98
CA ASN A 159 20.05 -9.55 -2.07
C ASN A 159 19.05 -9.34 -0.93
N VAL A 160 17.86 -9.90 -1.03
CA VAL A 160 16.80 -9.79 -0.03
C VAL A 160 16.50 -11.16 0.55
N GLN A 161 16.55 -11.26 1.88
CA GLN A 161 16.17 -12.46 2.60
C GLN A 161 14.99 -12.18 3.51
N LEU A 162 13.80 -12.54 3.05
CA LEU A 162 12.59 -12.45 3.86
C LEU A 162 12.65 -13.42 5.04
N ARG A 163 12.35 -12.91 6.22
CA ARG A 163 12.30 -13.63 7.51
C ARG A 163 10.90 -13.57 8.13
N PRO A 164 9.92 -14.29 7.58
CA PRO A 164 8.54 -14.24 8.08
C PRO A 164 8.40 -14.66 9.55
N GLU A 165 9.42 -15.32 10.12
CA GLU A 165 9.48 -15.70 11.54
C GLU A 165 9.40 -14.50 12.48
N ILE A 166 9.84 -13.30 12.04
CA ILE A 166 9.72 -12.04 12.81
C ILE A 166 8.25 -11.73 13.07
N LEU A 167 7.40 -11.92 12.06
CA LEU A 167 5.95 -11.74 12.18
C LEU A 167 5.36 -12.71 13.21
N LYS A 168 5.77 -13.98 13.14
CA LYS A 168 5.36 -15.01 14.08
C LYS A 168 5.76 -14.67 15.52
N ASN A 169 7.01 -14.24 15.73
CA ASN A 169 7.53 -13.90 17.06
C ASN A 169 6.72 -12.74 17.67
N SER A 170 6.34 -11.73 16.88
CA SER A 170 5.50 -10.62 17.33
C SER A 170 4.10 -11.09 17.74
N GLN A 171 3.47 -11.95 16.96
CA GLN A 171 2.17 -12.56 17.30
C GLN A 171 2.26 -13.35 18.62
N GLU A 172 3.28 -14.20 18.75
CA GLU A 172 3.46 -15.04 19.94
C GLU A 172 3.72 -14.22 21.21
N LEU A 173 4.54 -13.15 21.11
CA LEU A 173 4.82 -12.29 22.25
C LEU A 173 3.55 -11.59 22.74
N VAL A 174 2.78 -10.97 21.86
CA VAL A 174 1.53 -10.29 22.23
C VAL A 174 0.50 -11.28 22.76
N SER A 175 0.30 -12.40 22.08
CA SER A 175 -0.65 -13.44 22.50
C SER A 175 -0.32 -13.98 23.90
N LYS A 176 0.95 -14.27 24.15
CA LYS A 176 1.42 -14.78 25.45
C LYS A 176 1.28 -13.74 26.57
N THR A 177 1.57 -12.47 26.28
CA THR A 177 1.52 -11.39 27.28
C THR A 177 0.08 -11.08 27.69
N HIS A 178 -0.84 -11.05 26.74
CA HIS A 178 -2.24 -10.65 26.98
C HIS A 178 -3.23 -11.81 27.09
N GLY A 179 -2.80 -13.06 26.85
CA GLY A 179 -3.71 -14.22 26.87
C GLY A 179 -4.77 -14.17 25.76
N THR A 180 -4.43 -13.60 24.61
CA THR A 180 -5.33 -13.44 23.47
C THR A 180 -5.36 -14.70 22.58
N ALA A 181 -6.11 -14.63 21.46
CA ALA A 181 -6.01 -15.61 20.39
C ALA A 181 -4.57 -15.68 19.83
N GLU A 182 -4.27 -16.73 19.07
CA GLU A 182 -2.92 -17.01 18.53
C GLU A 182 -2.37 -15.88 17.65
N LYS A 183 -3.25 -15.13 16.94
CA LYS A 183 -2.87 -14.06 16.02
C LYS A 183 -3.66 -12.77 16.31
N PRO A 184 -3.29 -12.04 17.39
CA PRO A 184 -4.02 -10.84 17.78
C PRO A 184 -3.70 -9.61 16.91
N LEU A 185 -2.60 -9.63 16.15
CA LEU A 185 -2.13 -8.51 15.35
C LEU A 185 -2.63 -8.59 13.91
N ASN A 186 -2.98 -7.45 13.35
CA ASN A 186 -3.18 -7.24 11.92
C ASN A 186 -1.84 -6.78 11.31
N LEU A 187 -1.19 -7.63 10.54
CA LEU A 187 0.13 -7.35 9.97
C LEU A 187 0.02 -6.99 8.49
N VAL A 188 0.90 -6.10 8.06
CA VAL A 188 1.01 -5.65 6.67
C VAL A 188 2.39 -5.97 6.12
N PHE A 189 2.44 -6.39 4.87
CA PHE A 189 3.65 -6.71 4.12
C PHE A 189 3.88 -5.62 3.07
N HIS A 190 4.83 -4.73 3.29
CA HIS A 190 5.30 -3.75 2.31
C HIS A 190 6.38 -4.35 1.40
N GLY A 191 6.60 -3.73 0.23
CA GLY A 191 7.62 -4.19 -0.72
C GLY A 191 7.37 -5.60 -1.23
N GLY A 192 6.11 -5.95 -1.49
CA GLY A 192 5.72 -7.30 -1.90
C GLY A 192 6.07 -7.67 -3.33
N SER A 193 6.40 -6.68 -4.19
CA SER A 193 6.79 -6.91 -5.58
C SER A 193 8.02 -7.82 -5.68
N GLY A 194 7.96 -8.84 -6.55
CA GLY A 194 9.07 -9.79 -6.75
C GLY A 194 9.30 -10.77 -5.60
N SER A 195 8.45 -10.81 -4.58
CA SER A 195 8.57 -11.74 -3.45
C SER A 195 8.27 -13.19 -3.85
N GLU A 196 8.99 -14.14 -3.22
CA GLU A 196 8.79 -15.57 -3.43
C GLU A 196 7.43 -16.02 -2.86
N LYS A 197 6.69 -16.84 -3.61
CA LYS A 197 5.32 -17.27 -3.27
C LYS A 197 5.23 -18.03 -1.94
N ASP A 198 6.23 -18.83 -1.60
CA ASP A 198 6.30 -19.53 -0.32
C ASP A 198 6.48 -18.58 0.86
N LYS A 199 7.23 -17.48 0.67
CA LYS A 199 7.39 -16.42 1.68
C LYS A 199 6.12 -15.62 1.87
N ILE A 200 5.40 -15.30 0.78
CA ILE A 200 4.08 -14.68 0.84
C ILE A 200 3.12 -15.59 1.64
N ALA A 201 3.05 -16.88 1.29
CA ALA A 201 2.20 -17.83 1.98
C ALA A 201 2.56 -17.96 3.49
N ALA A 202 3.85 -17.97 3.82
CA ALA A 202 4.31 -17.98 5.21
C ALA A 202 3.88 -16.71 5.96
N ALA A 203 4.07 -15.53 5.36
CA ALA A 203 3.66 -14.25 5.95
C ALA A 203 2.15 -14.20 6.22
N ILE A 204 1.33 -14.64 5.25
CA ILE A 204 -0.13 -14.76 5.42
C ILE A 204 -0.45 -15.72 6.57
N SER A 205 0.25 -16.86 6.66
CA SER A 205 0.04 -17.82 7.75
C SER A 205 0.34 -17.23 9.12
N TYR A 206 1.15 -16.19 9.21
CA TYR A 206 1.49 -15.48 10.46
C TYR A 206 0.66 -14.20 10.69
N GLY A 207 -0.39 -13.96 9.89
CA GLY A 207 -1.36 -12.91 10.14
C GLY A 207 -1.22 -11.67 9.27
N VAL A 208 -0.45 -11.73 8.17
CA VAL A 208 -0.49 -10.69 7.14
C VAL A 208 -1.86 -10.77 6.45
N PHE A 209 -2.57 -9.64 6.46
CA PHE A 209 -3.89 -9.50 5.82
C PHE A 209 -3.89 -8.52 4.64
N LYS A 210 -2.86 -7.69 4.53
CA LYS A 210 -2.65 -6.69 3.47
C LYS A 210 -1.21 -6.81 2.96
N MET A 211 -1.02 -6.69 1.66
CA MET A 211 0.28 -6.66 1.01
C MET A 211 0.32 -5.52 -0.01
N ASN A 212 1.38 -4.72 0.04
CA ASN A 212 1.60 -3.63 -0.91
C ASN A 212 2.39 -4.14 -2.12
N ILE A 213 1.84 -3.94 -3.32
CA ILE A 213 2.44 -4.33 -4.59
C ILE A 213 2.36 -3.14 -5.54
N ASP A 214 3.37 -2.28 -5.53
CA ASP A 214 3.42 -1.09 -6.40
C ASP A 214 4.25 -1.33 -7.65
N THR A 215 5.54 -1.63 -7.50
CA THR A 215 6.52 -1.75 -8.60
C THR A 215 6.06 -2.69 -9.72
N ASP A 216 5.58 -3.89 -9.39
CA ASP A 216 5.09 -4.87 -10.37
C ASP A 216 3.85 -4.38 -11.11
N THR A 217 2.96 -3.67 -10.42
CA THR A 217 1.71 -3.16 -11.02
C THR A 217 1.99 -1.97 -11.93
N GLN A 218 2.88 -1.06 -11.54
CA GLN A 218 3.36 0.01 -12.40
C GLN A 218 4.03 -0.55 -13.66
N PHE A 219 4.94 -1.54 -13.49
CA PHE A 219 5.63 -2.15 -14.62
C PHE A 219 4.67 -2.87 -15.56
N ALA A 220 3.71 -3.63 -15.03
CA ALA A 220 2.69 -4.30 -15.84
C ALA A 220 1.90 -3.32 -16.71
N PHE A 221 1.50 -2.17 -16.15
CA PHE A 221 0.84 -1.12 -16.94
C PHE A 221 1.75 -0.55 -18.02
N ALA A 222 2.98 -0.19 -17.65
CA ALA A 222 3.97 0.38 -18.57
C ALA A 222 4.34 -0.61 -19.70
N GLU A 223 4.49 -1.90 -19.38
CA GLU A 223 4.77 -2.96 -20.36
C GLU A 223 3.66 -3.08 -21.41
N GLY A 224 2.40 -3.07 -20.98
CA GLY A 224 1.26 -3.12 -21.89
C GLY A 224 1.22 -1.93 -22.85
N VAL A 225 1.50 -0.73 -22.33
CA VAL A 225 1.61 0.49 -23.15
C VAL A 225 2.81 0.42 -24.09
N GLY A 226 3.99 0.00 -23.57
CA GLY A 226 5.23 -0.09 -24.34
C GLY A 226 5.11 -1.01 -25.55
N LYS A 227 4.58 -2.20 -25.36
CA LYS A 227 4.32 -3.16 -26.47
C LYS A 227 3.45 -2.55 -27.58
N TYR A 228 2.37 -1.88 -27.18
CA TYR A 228 1.51 -1.22 -28.15
C TYR A 228 2.22 -0.09 -28.92
N VAL A 229 3.02 0.73 -28.23
CA VAL A 229 3.80 1.81 -28.84
C VAL A 229 4.84 1.24 -29.83
N GLU A 230 5.52 0.16 -29.49
CA GLU A 230 6.48 -0.51 -30.37
C GLU A 230 5.82 -1.02 -31.65
N GLU A 231 4.68 -1.69 -31.55
CA GLU A 231 3.90 -2.20 -32.68
C GLU A 231 3.39 -1.09 -33.60
N HIS A 232 3.19 0.13 -33.08
CA HIS A 232 2.59 1.26 -33.77
C HIS A 232 3.50 2.49 -33.80
N MET A 233 4.80 2.31 -33.73
CA MET A 233 5.81 3.37 -33.57
C MET A 233 5.66 4.52 -34.58
N THR A 234 5.29 4.25 -35.84
CA THR A 234 5.04 5.28 -36.85
C THR A 234 3.94 6.26 -36.43
N ALA A 235 2.89 5.75 -35.79
CA ALA A 235 1.78 6.59 -35.31
C ALA A 235 2.16 7.50 -34.13
N PHE A 236 3.17 7.14 -33.36
CA PHE A 236 3.68 7.98 -32.26
C PHE A 236 4.74 8.99 -32.71
N LYS A 237 5.18 8.91 -33.97
CA LYS A 237 6.10 9.88 -34.58
C LYS A 237 5.40 10.81 -35.57
N TYR A 238 4.35 10.34 -36.24
CA TYR A 238 3.67 11.04 -37.33
C TYR A 238 2.14 10.96 -37.18
N GLN A 239 1.46 12.04 -37.49
CA GLN A 239 -0.03 12.05 -37.56
C GLN A 239 -0.56 11.42 -38.86
N ILE A 240 0.26 11.51 -39.92
CA ILE A 240 -0.01 10.95 -41.24
C ILE A 240 1.18 10.08 -41.60
N ASP A 241 0.90 8.88 -42.06
CA ASP A 241 1.94 7.93 -42.50
C ASP A 241 2.77 8.56 -43.65
N PRO A 242 4.09 8.70 -43.49
CA PRO A 242 4.92 9.36 -44.48
C PRO A 242 5.07 8.59 -45.79
N GLU A 243 4.80 7.29 -45.81
CA GLU A 243 4.92 6.43 -46.99
C GLU A 243 3.59 6.33 -47.73
N THR A 244 2.51 6.16 -46.99
CA THR A 244 1.17 5.88 -47.58
C THR A 244 0.24 7.08 -47.61
N GLY A 245 0.53 8.13 -46.87
CA GLY A 245 -0.36 9.29 -46.69
C GLY A 245 -1.60 9.01 -45.83
N ALA A 246 -1.70 7.84 -45.20
CA ALA A 246 -2.87 7.47 -44.40
C ALA A 246 -2.87 8.13 -43.03
N PRO A 247 -4.06 8.57 -42.51
CA PRO A 247 -4.15 9.13 -41.16
C PRO A 247 -3.97 8.06 -40.10
N LEU A 248 -3.14 8.35 -39.09
CA LEU A 248 -2.74 7.40 -38.04
C LEU A 248 -3.48 7.61 -36.69
N LYS A 249 -4.46 8.54 -36.64
CA LYS A 249 -5.18 8.90 -35.40
C LYS A 249 -5.71 7.69 -34.62
N LYS A 250 -6.21 6.66 -35.33
CA LYS A 250 -6.76 5.45 -34.69
C LYS A 250 -5.76 4.69 -33.82
N TYR A 251 -4.45 4.89 -34.05
CA TYR A 251 -3.39 4.21 -33.28
C TYR A 251 -2.88 5.05 -32.11
N TYR A 252 -2.73 6.38 -32.26
CA TYR A 252 -2.25 7.22 -31.18
C TYR A 252 -3.35 7.78 -30.25
N ASP A 253 -4.61 7.43 -30.50
CA ASP A 253 -5.72 7.77 -29.57
C ASP A 253 -5.44 7.17 -28.17
N PRO A 254 -5.37 8.01 -27.10
CA PRO A 254 -5.06 7.54 -25.75
C PRO A 254 -5.92 6.38 -25.27
N ARG A 255 -7.18 6.32 -25.67
CA ARG A 255 -8.10 5.22 -25.33
C ARG A 255 -7.62 3.86 -25.83
N LYS A 256 -6.75 3.82 -26.84
CA LYS A 256 -6.20 2.58 -27.40
C LYS A 256 -5.03 2.06 -26.58
N TRP A 257 -3.99 2.87 -26.39
CA TRP A 257 -2.80 2.44 -25.70
C TRP A 257 -2.97 2.37 -24.17
N LEU A 258 -3.78 3.26 -23.57
CA LEU A 258 -4.14 3.13 -22.14
C LEU A 258 -4.87 1.82 -21.87
N ARG A 259 -5.74 1.36 -22.78
CA ARG A 259 -6.44 0.07 -22.63
C ARG A 259 -5.48 -1.11 -22.59
N GLN A 260 -4.36 -1.07 -23.31
CA GLN A 260 -3.36 -2.15 -23.26
C GLN A 260 -2.66 -2.17 -21.91
N GLY A 261 -2.31 -1.02 -21.36
CA GLY A 261 -1.81 -0.91 -20.00
C GLY A 261 -2.79 -1.46 -18.97
N GLU A 262 -4.06 -1.06 -19.06
CA GLU A 262 -5.14 -1.55 -18.19
C GLU A 262 -5.30 -3.08 -18.26
N LEU A 263 -5.28 -3.69 -19.43
CA LEU A 263 -5.40 -5.14 -19.59
C LEU A 263 -4.20 -5.89 -19.00
N SER A 264 -2.99 -5.37 -19.17
CA SER A 264 -1.79 -5.94 -18.57
C SER A 264 -1.82 -5.81 -17.04
N PHE A 265 -2.24 -4.66 -16.53
CA PHE A 265 -2.42 -4.40 -15.11
C PHE A 265 -3.44 -5.36 -14.45
N ILE A 266 -4.60 -5.55 -15.09
CA ILE A 266 -5.63 -6.50 -14.62
C ILE A 266 -5.05 -7.90 -14.47
N LYS A 267 -4.30 -8.38 -15.48
CA LYS A 267 -3.67 -9.69 -15.42
C LYS A 267 -2.73 -9.84 -14.22
N ARG A 268 -1.93 -8.80 -13.93
CA ARG A 268 -1.02 -8.82 -12.76
C ARG A 268 -1.80 -8.79 -11.43
N LEU A 269 -2.93 -8.07 -11.38
CA LEU A 269 -3.80 -8.08 -10.19
C LEU A 269 -4.45 -9.45 -9.97
N ASP A 270 -4.90 -10.14 -11.01
CA ASP A 270 -5.46 -11.49 -10.89
C ASP A 270 -4.44 -12.45 -10.26
N GLU A 271 -3.17 -12.39 -10.69
CA GLU A 271 -2.09 -13.19 -10.09
C GLU A 271 -1.88 -12.84 -8.60
N ALA A 272 -1.93 -11.55 -8.24
CA ALA A 272 -1.81 -11.12 -6.85
C ALA A 272 -2.98 -11.63 -5.98
N PHE A 273 -4.22 -11.56 -6.48
CA PHE A 273 -5.38 -12.06 -5.75
C PHE A 273 -5.32 -13.57 -5.51
N GLU A 274 -4.77 -14.34 -6.45
CA GLU A 274 -4.54 -15.78 -6.26
C GLU A 274 -3.46 -16.02 -5.22
N ASP A 275 -2.31 -15.37 -5.31
CA ASP A 275 -1.19 -15.54 -4.37
C ASP A 275 -1.58 -15.15 -2.93
N LEU A 276 -2.44 -14.13 -2.77
CA LEU A 276 -2.98 -13.70 -1.49
C LEU A 276 -4.19 -14.53 -1.01
N GLY A 277 -4.66 -15.48 -1.80
CA GLY A 277 -5.84 -16.28 -1.48
C GLY A 277 -7.14 -15.47 -1.42
N SER A 278 -7.20 -14.33 -2.11
CA SER A 278 -8.34 -13.41 -2.13
C SER A 278 -9.32 -13.68 -3.28
N ALA A 279 -8.90 -14.44 -4.29
CA ALA A 279 -9.75 -14.77 -5.43
C ALA A 279 -11.06 -15.45 -4.99
N GLY A 280 -12.19 -14.96 -5.48
CA GLY A 280 -13.52 -15.46 -5.14
C GLY A 280 -14.01 -15.15 -3.72
N ARG A 281 -13.35 -14.28 -2.98
CA ARG A 281 -13.68 -13.93 -1.59
C ARG A 281 -14.13 -12.46 -1.44
N SER A 282 -14.85 -11.92 -2.42
CA SER A 282 -15.41 -10.57 -2.31
C SER A 282 -16.41 -10.47 -1.15
N LEU A 283 -16.38 -9.36 -0.41
CA LEU A 283 -17.39 -8.99 0.57
C LEU A 283 -18.63 -8.34 -0.08
N ALA A 284 -18.53 -7.93 -1.35
CA ALA A 284 -19.66 -7.45 -2.13
C ALA A 284 -20.61 -8.63 -2.43
N LYS A 285 -21.91 -8.40 -2.19
CA LYS A 285 -22.98 -9.37 -2.44
C LYS A 285 -23.60 -9.16 -3.81
#